data_afa72edb2ba83c43871d2573fb51bb07
#
_entry.id   afa72edb2ba83c43871d2573fb51bb07
#
_cell.length_a   1.000
_cell.length_b   1.000
_cell.length_c   1.000
_cell.angle_alpha   90.00
_cell.angle_beta   90.00
_cell.angle_gamma   90.00
#
_symmetry.space_group_name_H-M   'P 1'
#
loop_
_entity.id
_entity.type
_entity.pdbx_description
1 polymer ?
#
loop_
_entity_poly.entity_id
_entity_poly.type
_entity_poly.pdbx_seq_one_letter_code
_entity_poly.pdbx_strand_id
1 'polypeptide(L)' 'MCLAIPFQLVQIEGNNAIGEAAGVQRKIRVDCILEPQVGDYVIVNAGFDIEKMN' A
#
# COMPACT_ATOMS: atom_id res chain seq x y z
N MET A 1 -14.14 -4.39 13.60
CA MET A 1 -13.62 -3.03 13.46
C MET A 1 -12.57 -3.00 12.38
N CYS A 2 -12.75 -2.14 11.41
CA CYS A 2 -11.77 -1.99 10.35
C CYS A 2 -10.72 -0.99 10.76
N LEU A 3 -9.48 -1.42 10.74
CA LEU A 3 -8.36 -0.54 11.01
C LEU A 3 -7.69 -0.23 9.68
N ALA A 4 -7.77 1.02 9.28
CA ALA A 4 -7.07 1.48 8.10
C ALA A 4 -5.72 2.01 8.54
N ILE A 5 -4.66 1.36 8.10
CA ILE A 5 -3.30 1.74 8.47
C ILE A 5 -2.60 2.22 7.21
N PRO A 6 -2.02 3.43 7.22
CA PRO A 6 -1.28 3.89 6.05
C PRO A 6 0.05 3.16 5.95
N PHE A 7 0.29 2.57 4.79
CA PHE A 7 1.57 1.96 4.46
C PHE A 7 2.27 2.82 3.42
N GLN A 8 3.55 3.01 3.58
CA GLN A 8 4.35 3.71 2.60
C GLN A 8 4.95 2.68 1.64
N LEU A 9 4.78 2.92 0.35
CA LEU A 9 5.36 2.04 -0.67
C LEU A 9 6.86 2.26 -0.71
N VAL A 10 7.61 1.18 -0.47
CA VAL A 10 9.07 1.26 -0.47
C VAL A 10 9.68 0.56 -1.67
N GLN A 11 8.90 -0.28 -2.35
CA GLN A 11 9.35 -0.98 -3.54
C GLN A 11 8.14 -1.34 -4.37
N ILE A 12 8.24 -1.18 -5.68
CA ILE A 12 7.16 -1.52 -6.60
C ILE A 12 7.73 -2.40 -7.69
N GLU A 13 7.02 -3.48 -8.01
CA GLU A 13 7.44 -4.42 -9.03
C GLU A 13 6.18 -4.89 -9.76
N GLY A 14 5.94 -4.33 -10.95
CA GLY A 14 4.74 -4.64 -11.70
C GLY A 14 3.50 -4.23 -10.94
N ASN A 15 2.60 -5.18 -10.71
CA ASN A 15 1.36 -4.94 -9.98
C ASN A 15 1.50 -5.21 -8.49
N ASN A 16 2.71 -5.47 -8.02
CA ASN A 16 2.97 -5.76 -6.62
C ASN A 16 3.87 -4.71 -6.04
N ALA A 17 3.75 -4.50 -4.75
CA ALA A 17 4.58 -3.54 -4.04
C ALA A 17 4.84 -4.05 -2.63
N ILE A 18 5.85 -3.46 -2.01
CA ILE A 18 6.11 -3.67 -0.60
C ILE A 18 5.74 -2.38 0.10
N GLY A 19 4.85 -2.48 1.06
CA GLY A 19 4.48 -1.35 1.90
C GLY A 19 5.04 -1.52 3.29
N GLU A 20 5.38 -0.42 3.92
CA GLU A 20 5.94 -0.43 5.26
C GLU A 20 5.16 0.50 6.18
N ALA A 21 4.89 0.02 7.37
CA ALA A 21 4.26 0.81 8.42
C ALA A 21 4.76 0.33 9.76
N ALA A 22 5.26 1.25 10.59
CA ALA A 22 5.71 0.94 11.95
C ALA A 22 6.71 -0.22 11.99
N GLY A 23 7.61 -0.28 11.02
CA GLY A 23 8.63 -1.33 10.96
C GLY A 23 8.14 -2.67 10.41
N VAL A 24 6.88 -2.74 9.99
CA VAL A 24 6.32 -3.96 9.42
C VAL A 24 6.21 -3.78 7.92
N GLN A 25 6.69 -4.76 7.16
CA GLN A 25 6.58 -4.74 5.70
C GLN A 25 5.58 -5.78 5.26
N ARG A 26 4.79 -5.43 4.24
CA ARG A 26 3.79 -6.33 3.68
C ARG A 26 3.78 -6.22 2.17
N LYS A 27 3.46 -7.34 1.52
CA LYS A 27 3.19 -7.34 0.08
C LYS A 27 1.81 -6.77 -0.15
N ILE A 28 1.73 -5.83 -1.07
CA ILE A 28 0.49 -5.14 -1.41
C ILE A 28 0.31 -5.18 -2.91
N ARG A 29 -0.89 -5.47 -3.36
CA ARG A 29 -1.20 -5.37 -4.79
C ARG A 29 -1.62 -3.94 -5.08
N VAL A 30 -1.02 -3.38 -6.12
CA VAL A 30 -1.25 -1.99 -6.49
C VAL A 30 -1.90 -1.86 -7.86
N ASP A 31 -2.46 -2.95 -8.37
CA ASP A 31 -3.10 -2.95 -9.69
C ASP A 31 -4.35 -2.07 -9.72
N CYS A 32 -4.95 -1.77 -8.59
CA CYS A 32 -6.10 -0.87 -8.52
C CYS A 32 -5.71 0.57 -8.27
N ILE A 33 -4.42 0.86 -8.14
CA ILE A 33 -3.95 2.23 -7.91
C ILE A 33 -3.44 2.80 -9.21
N LEU A 34 -3.84 4.03 -9.51
CA LEU A 34 -3.38 4.71 -10.69
C LEU A 34 -2.00 5.30 -10.44
N GLU A 35 -1.02 4.87 -11.24
CA GLU A 35 0.36 5.36 -11.19
C GLU A 35 0.98 5.30 -9.79
N PRO A 36 1.08 4.09 -9.21
CA PRO A 36 1.73 3.98 -7.90
C PRO A 36 3.22 4.29 -8.01
N GLN A 37 3.74 4.98 -7.01
CA GLN A 37 5.15 5.35 -6.97
C GLN A 37 5.72 5.06 -5.59
N VAL A 38 7.02 4.76 -5.57
CA VAL A 38 7.74 4.59 -4.31
C VAL A 38 7.65 5.89 -3.52
N GLY A 39 7.33 5.76 -2.25
CA GLY A 39 7.12 6.92 -1.39
C GLY A 39 5.66 7.27 -1.19
N ASP A 40 4.76 6.75 -2.04
CA ASP A 40 3.33 6.98 -1.87
C ASP A 40 2.82 6.26 -0.62
N TYR A 41 1.81 6.86 -0.01
CA TYR A 41 1.10 6.22 1.09
C TYR A 41 -0.19 5.63 0.58
N VAL A 42 -0.50 4.42 1.02
CA VAL A 42 -1.72 3.73 0.65
C VAL A 42 -2.40 3.23 1.90
N ILE A 43 -3.71 3.17 1.86
CA ILE A 43 -4.49 2.61 2.96
C ILE A 43 -4.80 1.16 2.62
N VAL A 44 -4.40 0.26 3.50
CA VAL A 44 -4.74 -1.16 3.38
C VAL A 44 -5.88 -1.43 4.33
N ASN A 45 -7.04 -1.74 3.77
CA ASN A 45 -8.24 -1.92 4.56
C ASN A 45 -8.60 -3.40 4.56
N ALA A 46 -8.35 -4.06 5.67
CA ALA A 46 -8.65 -5.48 5.85
C ALA A 46 -8.01 -6.36 4.79
N GLY A 47 -6.98 -5.88 4.11
CA GLY A 47 -6.29 -6.65 3.08
C GLY A 47 -7.03 -6.76 1.77
N PHE A 48 -8.15 -6.08 1.62
CA PHE A 48 -8.95 -6.18 0.40
C PHE A 48 -8.87 -4.93 -0.47
N ASP A 49 -9.07 -3.78 0.14
CA ASP A 49 -9.12 -2.54 -0.61
C ASP A 49 -7.90 -1.70 -0.33
N ILE A 50 -7.36 -1.12 -1.39
CA ILE A 50 -6.19 -0.28 -1.29
C ILE A 50 -6.54 1.05 -1.95
N GLU A 51 -6.34 2.12 -1.22
CA GLU A 51 -6.57 3.46 -1.74
C GLU A 51 -5.33 4.30 -1.51
N LYS A 52 -4.98 5.05 -2.55
CA LYS A 52 -3.85 5.96 -2.45
C LYS A 52 -4.25 7.20 -1.69
N MET A 53 -3.44 7.59 -0.73
CA MET A 53 -3.64 8.82 -0.01
C MET A 53 -3.00 9.98 -0.76
N ASN A 54 -3.69 11.07 -0.81
CA ASN A 54 -3.14 12.30 -1.38
C ASN A 54 -2.53 13.17 -0.30
#